data_ef77fce9da7c7c8dcec111a640600781
#
_entry.id   ef77fce9da7c7c8dcec111a640600781
#
_cell.length_a   1.000
_cell.length_b   1.000
_cell.length_c   1.000
_cell.angle_alpha   90.00
_cell.angle_beta   90.00
_cell.angle_gamma   90.00
#
_symmetry.space_group_name_H-M   'P 1'
#
loop_
_entity.id
_entity.type
_entity.pdbx_description
1 polymer ?
#
loop_
_entity_poly.entity_id
_entity_poly.type
_entity_poly.pdbx_seq_one_letter_code
_entity_poly.pdbx_strand_id
1 'polypeptide(L)'
;LGEEGAPLGPGANPVRAVIATRRPVRDAVMGLRRAGSGERTWMLVSAEPRFAADGTPGEIVCTFNDITERRRAHEQIRHLAYHDALTQLPNRELFIDRLGVALVQGQRHKRGLALLFIDLDDFKLVNDALGHTVGDAVLRTLAQRLRNTVREADTVARFGGDEFTVLLPGEEE
;
A
#
# COMPACT_ATOMS: atom_id res chain seq x y z
N LEU A 1 2.18 18.16 -2.36
CA LEU A 1 1.42 17.14 -1.67
C LEU A 1 2.26 16.50 -0.59
N GLY A 2 1.68 16.19 0.56
CA GLY A 2 2.32 15.43 1.63
C GLY A 2 2.52 13.96 1.26
N GLU A 3 3.10 13.19 2.17
CA GLU A 3 3.46 11.78 1.95
C GLU A 3 2.24 10.91 1.61
N GLU A 4 1.09 11.21 2.18
CA GLU A 4 -0.21 10.55 1.92
C GLU A 4 -0.97 11.15 0.73
N GLY A 5 -0.39 12.12 0.02
CA GLY A 5 -0.99 12.75 -1.16
C GLY A 5 -1.97 13.88 -0.87
N ALA A 6 -2.19 14.25 0.39
CA ALA A 6 -2.96 15.42 0.78
C ALA A 6 -2.24 16.73 0.36
N PRO A 7 -2.95 17.81 0.03
CA PRO A 7 -2.33 19.11 -0.23
C PRO A 7 -1.48 19.54 0.96
N LEU A 8 -0.24 19.97 0.68
CA LEU A 8 0.61 20.54 1.72
C LEU A 8 0.00 21.86 2.20
N GLY A 9 -0.23 21.95 3.50
CA GLY A 9 -0.56 23.23 4.12
C GLY A 9 0.55 24.28 3.93
N PRO A 10 0.28 25.57 4.13
CA PRO A 10 1.25 26.65 3.92
C PRO A 10 2.56 26.49 4.70
N GLY A 11 2.53 25.81 5.86
CA GLY A 11 3.70 25.57 6.70
C GLY A 11 4.50 24.32 6.36
N ALA A 12 3.98 23.44 5.52
CA ALA A 12 4.62 22.15 5.16
C ALA A 12 5.59 22.28 3.95
N ASN A 13 5.75 23.47 3.38
CA ASN A 13 6.74 23.72 2.35
C ASN A 13 8.11 23.90 3.02
N PRO A 14 9.15 23.10 2.69
CA PRO A 14 10.47 23.15 3.32
C PRO A 14 11.10 24.52 3.29
N VAL A 15 10.99 25.25 2.19
CA VAL A 15 11.55 26.61 2.05
C VAL A 15 10.87 27.59 3.01
N ARG A 16 9.53 27.57 3.07
CA ARG A 16 8.77 28.41 4.01
C ARG A 16 9.06 28.05 5.46
N ALA A 17 9.21 26.77 5.76
CA ALA A 17 9.58 26.31 7.10
C ALA A 17 10.98 26.84 7.50
N VAL A 18 11.96 26.80 6.59
CA VAL A 18 13.30 27.39 6.82
C VAL A 18 13.22 28.89 7.05
N ILE A 19 12.45 29.63 6.25
CA ILE A 19 12.26 31.09 6.42
C ILE A 19 11.69 31.41 7.80
N ALA A 20 10.65 30.66 8.21
CA ALA A 20 9.95 30.92 9.47
C ALA A 20 10.78 30.54 10.70
N THR A 21 11.50 29.41 10.64
CA THR A 21 12.19 28.82 11.80
C THR A 21 13.68 29.13 11.85
N ARG A 22 14.28 29.59 10.74
CA ARG A 22 15.73 29.73 10.54
C ARG A 22 16.52 28.44 10.79
N ARG A 23 15.86 27.29 10.72
CA ARG A 23 16.45 25.95 10.91
C ARG A 23 16.42 25.17 9.60
N PRO A 24 17.43 24.32 9.35
CA PRO A 24 17.41 23.46 8.18
C PRO A 24 16.24 22.47 8.25
N VAL A 25 15.65 22.19 7.09
CA VAL A 25 14.73 21.08 6.88
C VAL A 25 15.45 20.06 6.03
N ARG A 26 15.51 18.81 6.48
CA ARG A 26 16.21 17.74 5.77
C ARG A 26 15.23 16.62 5.45
N ASP A 27 15.45 16.01 4.29
CA ASP A 27 14.79 14.77 3.84
C ASP A 27 13.26 14.83 3.88
N ALA A 28 12.67 15.99 3.63
CA ALA A 28 11.24 16.16 3.53
C ALA A 28 10.71 15.50 2.23
N VAL A 29 9.80 14.54 2.36
CA VAL A 29 9.16 13.90 1.22
C VAL A 29 8.00 14.76 0.72
N MET A 30 8.02 15.11 -0.55
CA MET A 30 6.99 15.93 -1.20
C MET A 30 6.50 15.30 -2.49
N GLY A 31 5.18 15.18 -2.64
CA GLY A 31 4.56 14.84 -3.93
C GLY A 31 4.30 16.10 -4.76
N LEU A 32 4.85 16.15 -5.94
CA LEU A 32 4.56 17.18 -6.94
C LEU A 32 3.60 16.62 -7.98
N ARG A 33 2.60 17.38 -8.38
CA ARG A 33 1.74 17.04 -9.51
C ARG A 33 2.18 17.86 -10.72
N ARG A 34 2.57 17.19 -11.80
CA ARG A 34 2.95 17.87 -13.03
C ARG A 34 1.72 18.53 -13.66
N ALA A 35 1.79 19.82 -13.93
CA ALA A 35 0.73 20.53 -14.63
C ALA A 35 0.56 19.93 -16.05
N GLY A 36 -0.67 19.65 -16.42
CA GLY A 36 -1.03 19.10 -17.74
C GLY A 36 -1.18 17.57 -17.78
N SER A 37 -0.25 16.78 -17.26
CA SER A 37 -0.34 15.30 -17.25
C SER A 37 -1.04 14.74 -16.01
N GLY A 38 -1.10 15.52 -14.92
CA GLY A 38 -1.60 15.04 -13.62
C GLY A 38 -0.68 14.02 -12.93
N GLU A 39 0.44 13.64 -13.57
CA GLU A 39 1.39 12.68 -13.05
C GLU A 39 2.00 13.17 -11.74
N ARG A 40 2.14 12.25 -10.78
CA ARG A 40 2.74 12.52 -9.48
C ARG A 40 4.22 12.13 -9.49
N THR A 41 5.08 13.09 -9.18
CA THR A 41 6.51 12.89 -8.96
C THR A 41 6.81 13.07 -7.48
N TRP A 42 7.57 12.16 -6.90
CA TRP A 42 7.98 12.22 -5.49
C TRP A 42 9.40 12.75 -5.36
N MET A 43 9.55 13.81 -4.58
CA MET A 43 10.83 14.47 -4.36
C MET A 43 11.23 14.35 -2.89
N LEU A 44 12.49 14.02 -2.64
CA LEU A 44 13.13 14.22 -1.35
C LEU A 44 13.77 15.61 -1.37
N VAL A 45 13.33 16.49 -0.48
CA VAL A 45 13.71 17.89 -0.48
C VAL A 45 14.42 18.23 0.81
N SER A 46 15.60 18.81 0.70
CA SER A 46 16.30 19.42 1.82
C SER A 46 16.49 20.92 1.54
N ALA A 47 16.30 21.75 2.55
CA ALA A 47 16.45 23.18 2.48
C ALA A 47 17.30 23.67 3.67
N GLU A 48 18.41 24.33 3.40
CA GLU A 48 19.36 24.83 4.40
C GLU A 48 19.53 26.33 4.28
N PRO A 49 19.36 27.08 5.38
CA PRO A 49 19.64 28.53 5.38
C PRO A 49 21.14 28.80 5.40
N ARG A 50 21.57 29.73 4.58
CA ARG A 50 22.90 30.34 4.66
C ARG A 50 22.78 31.73 5.23
N PHE A 51 23.62 32.03 6.20
CA PHE A 51 23.64 33.32 6.88
C PHE A 51 24.85 34.12 6.40
N ALA A 52 24.67 35.40 6.25
CA ALA A 52 25.80 36.34 6.03
C ALA A 52 26.65 36.48 7.30
N ALA A 53 27.82 37.11 7.19
CA ALA A 53 28.74 37.28 8.30
C ALA A 53 28.15 38.08 9.48
N ASP A 54 27.14 38.91 9.22
CA ASP A 54 26.38 39.67 10.21
C ASP A 54 25.21 38.92 10.84
N GLY A 55 25.02 37.61 10.49
CA GLY A 55 23.94 36.75 10.99
C GLY A 55 22.59 36.99 10.30
N THR A 56 22.52 37.85 9.29
CA THR A 56 21.28 38.00 8.50
C THR A 56 21.04 36.79 7.58
N PRO A 57 19.79 36.40 7.32
CA PRO A 57 19.49 35.39 6.34
C PRO A 57 19.88 35.85 4.94
N GLY A 58 20.83 35.15 4.29
CA GLY A 58 21.31 35.49 2.96
C GLY A 58 20.55 34.70 1.89
N GLU A 59 20.76 33.39 1.85
CA GLU A 59 20.18 32.51 0.84
C GLU A 59 19.69 31.22 1.45
N ILE A 60 18.80 30.51 0.73
CA ILE A 60 18.38 29.16 1.09
C ILE A 60 18.83 28.24 -0.02
N VAL A 61 19.66 27.26 0.32
CA VAL A 61 20.11 26.23 -0.61
C VAL A 61 19.12 25.09 -0.53
N CYS A 62 18.51 24.75 -1.67
CA CYS A 62 17.57 23.64 -1.76
C CYS A 62 18.14 22.53 -2.64
N THR A 63 18.07 21.31 -2.16
CA THR A 63 18.36 20.10 -2.94
C THR A 63 17.08 19.33 -3.17
N PHE A 64 16.90 18.85 -4.40
CA PHE A 64 15.76 18.06 -4.82
C PHE A 64 16.28 16.75 -5.40
N ASN A 65 15.83 15.64 -4.86
CA ASN A 65 16.14 14.31 -5.39
C ASN A 65 14.84 13.61 -5.77
N ASP A 66 14.71 13.21 -7.03
CA ASP A 66 13.56 12.41 -7.49
C ASP A 66 13.66 10.99 -6.94
N ILE A 67 12.67 10.63 -6.13
CA ILE A 67 12.56 9.30 -5.50
C ILE A 67 11.38 8.50 -6.06
N THR A 68 10.80 8.93 -7.17
CA THR A 68 9.58 8.33 -7.74
C THR A 68 9.81 6.87 -8.11
N GLU A 69 10.87 6.58 -8.86
CA GLU A 69 11.19 5.19 -9.26
C GLU A 69 11.52 4.32 -8.04
N ARG A 70 12.28 4.85 -7.08
CA ARG A 70 12.61 4.13 -5.85
C ARG A 70 11.36 3.77 -5.06
N ARG A 71 10.40 4.71 -4.92
CA ARG A 71 9.11 4.44 -4.25
C ARG A 71 8.27 3.42 -5.01
N ARG A 72 8.16 3.55 -6.33
CA ARG A 72 7.45 2.58 -7.17
C ARG A 72 8.02 1.17 -7.03
N ALA A 73 9.34 1.03 -7.10
CA ALA A 73 10.00 -0.25 -6.91
C ALA A 73 9.74 -0.83 -5.50
N HIS A 74 9.81 -0.01 -4.47
CA HIS A 74 9.52 -0.45 -3.10
C HIS A 74 8.07 -0.88 -2.91
N GLU A 75 7.11 -0.14 -3.49
CA GLU A 75 5.69 -0.51 -3.47
C GLU A 75 5.43 -1.82 -4.24
N GLN A 76 6.09 -2.02 -5.38
CA GLN A 76 6.01 -3.28 -6.13
C GLN A 76 6.57 -4.46 -5.34
N ILE A 77 7.76 -4.31 -4.73
CA ILE A 77 8.34 -5.35 -3.87
C ILE A 77 7.39 -5.69 -2.73
N ARG A 78 6.84 -4.67 -2.06
CA ARG A 78 5.87 -4.87 -0.97
C ARG A 78 4.60 -5.56 -1.46
N HIS A 79 4.10 -5.18 -2.64
CA HIS A 79 2.93 -5.83 -3.24
C HIS A 79 3.20 -7.31 -3.51
N LEU A 80 4.34 -7.64 -4.11
CA LEU A 80 4.75 -9.03 -4.38
C LEU A 80 4.97 -9.85 -3.11
N ALA A 81 5.43 -9.22 -2.01
CA ALA A 81 5.62 -9.90 -0.74
C ALA A 81 4.30 -10.28 -0.05
N TYR A 82 3.22 -9.53 -0.29
CA TYR A 82 1.96 -9.66 0.43
C TYR A 82 0.77 -10.11 -0.43
N HIS A 83 0.94 -10.21 -1.74
CA HIS A 83 -0.14 -10.61 -2.65
C HIS A 83 0.26 -11.78 -3.53
N ASP A 84 -0.70 -12.64 -3.87
CA ASP A 84 -0.55 -13.70 -4.85
C ASP A 84 -0.40 -13.13 -6.25
N ALA A 85 0.65 -13.52 -6.97
CA ALA A 85 1.00 -12.95 -8.27
C ALA A 85 -0.06 -13.24 -9.35
N LEU A 86 -0.80 -14.35 -9.26
CA LEU A 86 -1.79 -14.76 -10.24
C LEU A 86 -3.13 -14.05 -10.06
N THR A 87 -3.63 -14.02 -8.81
CA THR A 87 -4.98 -13.56 -8.48
C THR A 87 -5.01 -12.15 -7.91
N GLN A 88 -3.87 -11.61 -7.50
CA GLN A 88 -3.72 -10.32 -6.82
C GLN A 88 -4.46 -10.25 -5.47
N LEU A 89 -4.92 -11.36 -4.96
CA LEU A 89 -5.46 -11.46 -3.60
C LEU A 89 -4.33 -11.40 -2.56
N PRO A 90 -4.61 -11.03 -1.32
CA PRO A 90 -3.73 -11.29 -0.20
C PRO A 90 -3.16 -12.71 -0.25
N ASN A 91 -1.85 -12.84 -0.04
CA ASN A 91 -1.22 -14.13 0.13
C ASN A 91 -1.35 -14.61 1.59
N ARG A 92 -0.76 -15.76 1.91
CA ARG A 92 -0.79 -16.34 3.25
C ARG A 92 -0.23 -15.41 4.32
N GLU A 93 0.84 -14.67 4.00
CA GLU A 93 1.50 -13.78 4.97
C GLU A 93 0.60 -12.60 5.36
N LEU A 94 0.04 -11.89 4.37
CA LEU A 94 -0.89 -10.80 4.62
C LEU A 94 -2.18 -11.29 5.30
N PHE A 95 -2.64 -12.50 4.98
CA PHE A 95 -3.81 -13.07 5.64
C PHE A 95 -3.56 -13.31 7.14
N ILE A 96 -2.42 -13.87 7.50
CA ILE A 96 -2.07 -14.14 8.91
C ILE A 96 -1.95 -12.82 9.69
N ASP A 97 -1.36 -11.78 9.10
CA ASP A 97 -1.28 -10.46 9.71
C ASP A 97 -2.69 -9.90 9.99
N ARG A 98 -3.59 -9.92 9.00
CA ARG A 98 -4.97 -9.47 9.16
C ARG A 98 -5.76 -10.30 10.17
N LEU A 99 -5.55 -11.60 10.20
CA LEU A 99 -6.15 -12.49 11.19
C LEU A 99 -5.71 -12.10 12.61
N GLY A 100 -4.42 -11.81 12.80
CA GLY A 100 -3.91 -11.34 14.09
C GLY A 100 -4.59 -10.06 14.55
N VAL A 101 -4.74 -9.08 13.66
CA VAL A 101 -5.45 -7.84 13.94
C VAL A 101 -6.93 -8.10 14.27
N ALA A 102 -7.62 -8.94 13.49
CA ALA A 102 -9.04 -9.27 13.69
C ALA A 102 -9.27 -9.98 15.03
N LEU A 103 -8.37 -10.89 15.43
CA LEU A 103 -8.43 -11.56 16.73
C LEU A 103 -8.32 -10.58 17.91
N VAL A 104 -7.36 -9.64 17.86
CA VAL A 104 -7.18 -8.62 18.90
C VAL A 104 -8.42 -7.71 18.98
N GLN A 105 -8.95 -7.28 17.84
CA GLN A 105 -10.15 -6.46 17.79
C GLN A 105 -11.39 -7.23 18.29
N GLY A 106 -11.54 -8.50 17.86
CA GLY A 106 -12.63 -9.36 18.29
C GLY A 106 -12.64 -9.55 19.81
N GLN A 107 -11.48 -9.82 20.43
CA GLN A 107 -11.35 -9.91 21.88
C GLN A 107 -11.73 -8.60 22.58
N ARG A 108 -11.24 -7.47 22.08
CA ARG A 108 -11.51 -6.15 22.66
C ARG A 108 -13.01 -5.80 22.62
N HIS A 109 -13.68 -6.13 21.54
CA HIS A 109 -15.08 -5.80 21.31
C HIS A 109 -16.05 -6.96 21.60
N LYS A 110 -15.55 -8.11 22.11
CA LYS A 110 -16.30 -9.34 22.38
C LYS A 110 -17.06 -9.85 21.15
N ARG A 111 -16.44 -9.74 19.97
CA ARG A 111 -16.99 -10.20 18.70
C ARG A 111 -16.29 -11.47 18.24
N GLY A 112 -17.06 -12.38 17.67
CA GLY A 112 -16.53 -13.54 16.99
C GLY A 112 -15.88 -13.17 15.66
N LEU A 113 -15.21 -14.15 15.07
CA LEU A 113 -14.82 -14.14 13.66
C LEU A 113 -15.06 -15.53 13.07
N ALA A 114 -15.24 -15.61 11.77
CA ALA A 114 -15.31 -16.87 11.05
C ALA A 114 -14.17 -16.98 10.04
N LEU A 115 -13.66 -18.19 9.89
CA LEU A 115 -12.67 -18.56 8.88
C LEU A 115 -13.28 -19.63 7.97
N LEU A 116 -13.19 -19.40 6.66
CA LEU A 116 -13.58 -20.38 5.66
C LEU A 116 -12.32 -20.80 4.90
N PHE A 117 -12.15 -22.10 4.73
CA PHE A 117 -11.16 -22.68 3.83
C PHE A 117 -11.92 -23.25 2.64
N ILE A 118 -11.49 -22.87 1.44
CA ILE A 118 -12.12 -23.22 0.17
C ILE A 118 -11.06 -23.88 -0.70
N ASP A 119 -11.38 -25.04 -1.21
CA ASP A 119 -10.54 -25.80 -2.13
C ASP A 119 -11.37 -26.11 -3.39
N LEU A 120 -10.72 -26.18 -4.56
CA LEU A 120 -11.39 -26.48 -5.82
C LEU A 120 -11.31 -27.98 -6.10
N ASP A 121 -12.42 -28.66 -5.95
CA ASP A 121 -12.51 -30.07 -6.31
C ASP A 121 -12.04 -30.32 -7.75
N ASP A 122 -11.23 -31.33 -7.92
CA ASP A 122 -10.72 -31.78 -9.23
C ASP A 122 -9.98 -30.72 -10.06
N PHE A 123 -9.45 -29.67 -9.45
CA PHE A 123 -8.71 -28.60 -10.16
C PHE A 123 -7.53 -29.14 -10.97
N LYS A 124 -6.85 -30.18 -10.46
CA LYS A 124 -5.80 -30.87 -11.20
C LYS A 124 -6.32 -31.46 -12.53
N LEU A 125 -7.54 -32.04 -12.52
CA LEU A 125 -8.14 -32.57 -13.75
C LEU A 125 -8.39 -31.47 -14.79
N VAL A 126 -8.78 -30.27 -14.35
CA VAL A 126 -8.93 -29.10 -15.24
C VAL A 126 -7.59 -28.75 -15.89
N ASN A 127 -6.49 -28.72 -15.11
CA ASN A 127 -5.16 -28.44 -15.64
C ASN A 127 -4.70 -29.54 -16.61
N ASP A 128 -4.89 -30.80 -16.28
CA ASP A 128 -4.47 -31.93 -17.08
C ASP A 128 -5.24 -32.03 -18.41
N ALA A 129 -6.55 -31.69 -18.38
CA ALA A 129 -7.39 -31.75 -19.57
C ALA A 129 -7.32 -30.51 -20.47
N LEU A 130 -7.19 -29.31 -19.90
CA LEU A 130 -7.35 -28.04 -20.61
C LEU A 130 -6.09 -27.15 -20.57
N GLY A 131 -5.07 -27.59 -19.85
CA GLY A 131 -3.81 -26.87 -19.69
C GLY A 131 -3.82 -25.79 -18.60
N HIS A 132 -2.64 -25.46 -18.09
CA HIS A 132 -2.44 -24.51 -16.99
C HIS A 132 -2.98 -23.11 -17.28
N THR A 133 -2.99 -22.68 -18.54
CA THR A 133 -3.53 -21.35 -18.92
C THR A 133 -5.04 -21.25 -18.61
N VAL A 134 -5.79 -22.35 -18.82
CA VAL A 134 -7.23 -22.40 -18.50
C VAL A 134 -7.40 -22.48 -16.98
N GLY A 135 -6.60 -23.30 -16.29
CA GLY A 135 -6.59 -23.36 -14.84
C GLY A 135 -6.32 -21.99 -14.19
N ASP A 136 -5.34 -21.24 -14.69
CA ASP A 136 -5.05 -19.87 -14.27
C ASP A 136 -6.25 -18.93 -14.46
N ALA A 137 -6.97 -19.06 -15.58
CA ALA A 137 -8.17 -18.26 -15.84
C ALA A 137 -9.31 -18.60 -14.87
N VAL A 138 -9.47 -19.89 -14.52
CA VAL A 138 -10.44 -20.35 -13.50
C VAL A 138 -10.10 -19.73 -12.15
N LEU A 139 -8.84 -19.80 -11.72
CA LEU A 139 -8.39 -19.22 -10.44
C LEU A 139 -8.60 -17.71 -10.38
N ARG A 140 -8.28 -16.96 -11.44
CA ARG A 140 -8.55 -15.51 -11.51
C ARG A 140 -10.04 -15.20 -11.43
N THR A 141 -10.86 -15.99 -12.12
CA THR A 141 -12.32 -15.82 -12.12
C THR A 141 -12.92 -16.09 -10.73
N LEU A 142 -12.46 -17.15 -10.08
CA LEU A 142 -12.90 -17.47 -8.71
C LEU A 142 -12.49 -16.37 -7.73
N ALA A 143 -11.24 -15.93 -7.80
CA ALA A 143 -10.74 -14.83 -6.97
C ALA A 143 -11.60 -13.57 -7.08
N GLN A 144 -11.94 -13.18 -8.32
CA GLN A 144 -12.81 -12.03 -8.57
C GLN A 144 -14.24 -12.23 -8.02
N ARG A 145 -14.81 -13.43 -8.18
CA ARG A 145 -16.14 -13.76 -7.63
C ARG A 145 -16.14 -13.71 -6.12
N LEU A 146 -15.18 -14.35 -5.46
CA LEU A 146 -15.05 -14.32 -4.01
C LEU A 146 -14.92 -12.88 -3.50
N ARG A 147 -14.05 -12.08 -4.12
CA ARG A 147 -13.84 -10.68 -3.74
C ARG A 147 -15.11 -9.84 -3.88
N ASN A 148 -15.93 -10.09 -4.90
CA ASN A 148 -17.20 -9.38 -5.13
C ASN A 148 -18.34 -9.85 -4.22
N THR A 149 -18.21 -11.00 -3.57
CA THR A 149 -19.24 -11.60 -2.70
C THR A 149 -19.08 -11.17 -1.25
N VAL A 150 -17.87 -10.81 -0.84
CA VAL A 150 -17.55 -10.42 0.54
C VAL A 150 -17.59 -8.90 0.69
N ARG A 151 -17.65 -8.42 1.93
CA ARG A 151 -17.66 -6.99 2.30
C ARG A 151 -16.24 -6.44 2.29
N GLU A 152 -16.10 -5.11 2.35
CA GLU A 152 -14.80 -4.42 2.42
C GLU A 152 -14.00 -4.80 3.68
N ALA A 153 -14.69 -5.05 4.79
CA ALA A 153 -14.08 -5.47 6.06
C ALA A 153 -13.55 -6.91 6.03
N ASP A 154 -14.07 -7.74 5.13
CA ASP A 154 -13.67 -9.13 5.00
C ASP A 154 -12.36 -9.26 4.23
N THR A 155 -11.67 -10.37 4.42
CA THR A 155 -10.44 -10.64 3.69
C THR A 155 -10.55 -11.96 2.94
N VAL A 156 -10.40 -11.90 1.62
CA VAL A 156 -10.20 -13.09 0.78
C VAL A 156 -8.72 -13.22 0.48
N ALA A 157 -8.16 -14.41 0.61
CA ALA A 157 -6.75 -14.69 0.33
C ALA A 157 -6.62 -15.97 -0.50
N ARG A 158 -5.47 -16.12 -1.19
CA ARG A 158 -5.06 -17.36 -1.82
C ARG A 158 -3.75 -17.82 -1.20
N PHE A 159 -3.71 -19.07 -0.69
CA PHE A 159 -2.52 -19.60 -0.03
C PHE A 159 -1.55 -20.27 -1.01
N GLY A 160 -2.04 -20.71 -2.14
CA GLY A 160 -1.31 -21.38 -3.22
C GLY A 160 -2.16 -22.44 -3.90
N GLY A 161 -1.75 -22.92 -5.06
CA GLY A 161 -2.52 -23.93 -5.80
C GLY A 161 -3.98 -23.50 -6.02
N ASP A 162 -4.91 -24.28 -5.53
CA ASP A 162 -6.37 -24.13 -5.57
C ASP A 162 -6.99 -23.72 -4.21
N GLU A 163 -6.15 -23.45 -3.20
CA GLU A 163 -6.58 -23.12 -1.84
C GLU A 163 -6.86 -21.61 -1.65
N PHE A 164 -8.10 -21.30 -1.30
CA PHE A 164 -8.55 -19.95 -0.91
C PHE A 164 -9.02 -19.93 0.54
N THR A 165 -8.88 -18.78 1.16
CA THR A 165 -9.30 -18.58 2.55
C THR A 165 -10.07 -17.26 2.67
N VAL A 166 -11.14 -17.27 3.47
CA VAL A 166 -11.91 -16.05 3.76
C VAL A 166 -11.95 -15.84 5.26
N LEU A 167 -11.61 -14.62 5.67
CA LEU A 167 -11.75 -14.13 7.04
C LEU A 167 -12.94 -13.18 7.11
N LEU A 168 -13.88 -13.48 7.99
CA LEU A 168 -15.10 -12.71 8.23
C LEU A 168 -15.07 -12.21 9.69
N PRO A 169 -14.62 -10.97 9.94
CA PRO A 169 -14.74 -10.37 11.27
C PRO A 169 -16.22 -10.16 11.64
N GLY A 170 -16.56 -10.42 12.91
CA GLY A 170 -17.93 -10.16 13.41
C GLY A 170 -18.25 -8.67 13.46
N GLU A 171 -19.52 -8.34 13.21
CA GLU A 171 -20.05 -6.96 13.24
C GLU A 171 -20.46 -6.49 14.65
N GLU A 172 -20.70 -5.19 14.77
CA GLU A 172 -21.49 -4.62 15.88
C GLU A 172 -22.95 -4.96 15.66
N GLU A 173 -23.60 -5.53 16.69
CA GLU A 173 -25.07 -5.57 16.77
C GLU A 173 -25.63 -4.17 17.06
#